data_b00f4fb4e67ae81e994ed1dc80f82e3a
#
_entry.id   b00f4fb4e67ae81e994ed1dc80f82e3a
#
_cell.length_a   1.000
_cell.length_b   1.000
_cell.length_c   1.000
_cell.angle_alpha   90.00
_cell.angle_beta   90.00
_cell.angle_gamma   90.00
#
_symmetry.space_group_name_H-M   'P 1'
#
loop_
_entity.id
_entity.type
_entity.pdbx_description
1 polymer ?
#
loop_
_entity_poly.entity_id
_entity_poly.type
_entity_poly.pdbx_seq_one_letter_code
_entity_poly.pdbx_strand_id
1 'polypeptide(L)'
;MKKSKYFDIRELVCPDVYNRDGQKAWRYIHPVIVDFLDWIREKLDKPVYVNNWYWGGNKSQRGFRCNLCPLVKSKKTLYVSAHMLGKGVDFNVKGMTPDEVREWIHKNINNFFTFHPWYIKKCRLESSRLAPTWVHIDFFEHDKEGIIYEF
;
A
#
# COMPACT_ATOMS: atom_id res chain seq x y z
N MET A 1 -11.14 -12.11 -8.17
CA MET A 1 -10.02 -11.86 -7.25
C MET A 1 -8.83 -11.41 -8.10
N LYS A 2 -8.43 -10.14 -7.95
CA LYS A 2 -7.33 -9.56 -8.74
C LYS A 2 -5.98 -9.95 -8.12
N LYS A 3 -5.01 -10.31 -8.97
CA LYS A 3 -3.65 -10.63 -8.57
C LYS A 3 -2.68 -9.66 -9.27
N SER A 4 -1.56 -9.37 -8.61
CA SER A 4 -0.49 -8.57 -9.18
C SER A 4 0.29 -9.35 -10.24
N LYS A 5 0.89 -8.61 -11.17
CA LYS A 5 1.87 -9.13 -12.15
C LYS A 5 3.27 -9.28 -11.52
N TYR A 6 3.59 -8.47 -10.50
CA TYR A 6 4.94 -8.30 -9.98
C TYR A 6 5.10 -8.73 -8.53
N PHE A 7 4.01 -8.77 -7.75
CA PHE A 7 4.05 -9.04 -6.32
C PHE A 7 3.47 -10.42 -6.00
N ASP A 8 4.13 -11.11 -5.08
CA ASP A 8 3.57 -12.30 -4.44
C ASP A 8 2.66 -11.87 -3.30
N ILE A 9 1.60 -12.66 -3.02
CA ILE A 9 0.67 -12.34 -1.92
C ILE A 9 1.36 -12.25 -0.56
N ARG A 10 2.46 -12.98 -0.36
CA ARG A 10 3.27 -12.94 0.87
C ARG A 10 3.94 -11.58 1.11
N GLU A 11 4.10 -10.78 0.08
CA GLU A 11 4.57 -9.40 0.20
C GLU A 11 3.46 -8.44 0.64
N LEU A 12 2.18 -8.82 0.51
CA LEU A 12 1.04 -7.92 0.70
C LEU A 12 0.19 -8.26 1.93
N VAL A 13 0.43 -9.39 2.59
CA VAL A 13 -0.31 -9.79 3.80
C VAL A 13 0.65 -10.21 4.92
N CYS A 14 0.13 -10.27 6.15
CA CYS A 14 0.88 -10.76 7.31
C CYS A 14 0.95 -12.30 7.34
N PRO A 15 1.84 -12.89 8.17
CA PRO A 15 1.99 -14.34 8.30
C PRO A 15 0.68 -15.04 8.67
N ASP A 16 -0.09 -14.48 9.63
CA ASP A 16 -1.34 -15.11 10.09
C ASP A 16 -2.35 -15.30 8.96
N VAL A 17 -2.51 -14.28 8.12
CA VAL A 17 -3.42 -14.32 6.97
C VAL A 17 -2.93 -15.32 5.92
N TYR A 18 -1.65 -15.30 5.59
CA TYR A 18 -1.11 -16.23 4.61
C TYR A 18 -1.17 -17.68 5.08
N ASN A 19 -0.83 -17.95 6.33
CA ASN A 19 -0.88 -19.29 6.91
C ASN A 19 -2.30 -19.89 6.90
N ARG A 20 -3.32 -19.03 7.10
CA ARG A 20 -4.71 -19.46 7.05
C ARG A 20 -5.23 -19.62 5.63
N ASP A 21 -4.98 -18.66 4.74
CA ASP A 21 -5.69 -18.52 3.47
C ASP A 21 -4.81 -18.73 2.23
N GLY A 22 -3.48 -18.72 2.35
CA GLY A 22 -2.55 -18.90 1.24
C GLY A 22 -2.87 -17.95 0.08
N GLN A 23 -2.96 -18.50 -1.13
CA GLN A 23 -3.27 -17.71 -2.33
C GLN A 23 -4.68 -17.07 -2.32
N LYS A 24 -5.60 -17.58 -1.52
CA LYS A 24 -6.93 -16.97 -1.38
C LYS A 24 -6.88 -15.62 -0.67
N ALA A 25 -5.76 -15.25 -0.02
CA ALA A 25 -5.58 -13.98 0.65
C ALA A 25 -5.64 -12.77 -0.30
N TRP A 26 -5.47 -12.94 -1.61
CA TRP A 26 -5.69 -11.88 -2.60
C TRP A 26 -7.05 -11.20 -2.47
N ARG A 27 -8.06 -11.89 -1.94
CA ARG A 27 -9.40 -11.34 -1.71
C ARG A 27 -9.44 -10.19 -0.70
N TYR A 28 -8.41 -10.06 0.15
CA TYR A 28 -8.31 -8.99 1.14
C TYR A 28 -7.64 -7.73 0.61
N ILE A 29 -6.99 -7.80 -0.55
CA ILE A 29 -6.33 -6.66 -1.17
C ILE A 29 -7.30 -6.00 -2.13
N HIS A 30 -7.62 -4.74 -1.89
CA HIS A 30 -8.49 -3.99 -2.79
C HIS A 30 -7.81 -3.86 -4.16
N PRO A 31 -8.54 -4.02 -5.28
CA PRO A 31 -7.97 -3.96 -6.63
C PRO A 31 -7.14 -2.70 -6.91
N VAL A 32 -7.50 -1.56 -6.32
CA VAL A 32 -6.77 -0.29 -6.51
C VAL A 32 -5.32 -0.38 -6.01
N ILE A 33 -5.05 -1.12 -4.91
CA ILE A 33 -3.69 -1.34 -4.40
C ILE A 33 -2.88 -2.19 -5.36
N VAL A 34 -3.49 -3.25 -5.88
CA VAL A 34 -2.83 -4.13 -6.87
C VAL A 34 -2.45 -3.33 -8.12
N ASP A 35 -3.40 -2.57 -8.66
CA ASP A 35 -3.17 -1.75 -9.84
C ASP A 35 -2.15 -0.65 -9.61
N PHE A 36 -2.18 0.01 -8.45
CA PHE A 36 -1.21 1.04 -8.10
C PHE A 36 0.21 0.48 -7.96
N LEU A 37 0.37 -0.64 -7.27
CA LEU A 37 1.67 -1.27 -7.09
C LEU A 37 2.25 -1.76 -8.42
N ASP A 38 1.44 -2.38 -9.27
CA ASP A 38 1.86 -2.80 -10.60
C ASP A 38 2.24 -1.58 -11.45
N TRP A 39 1.44 -0.52 -11.42
CA TRP A 39 1.68 0.72 -12.15
C TRP A 39 2.99 1.41 -11.73
N ILE A 40 3.24 1.58 -10.42
CA ILE A 40 4.46 2.24 -9.94
C ILE A 40 5.70 1.39 -10.25
N ARG A 41 5.59 0.06 -10.12
CA ARG A 41 6.65 -0.89 -10.46
C ARG A 41 7.02 -0.82 -11.95
N GLU A 42 6.03 -0.75 -12.83
CA GLU A 42 6.25 -0.61 -14.28
C GLU A 42 6.85 0.75 -14.65
N LYS A 43 6.28 1.84 -14.12
CA LYS A 43 6.68 3.20 -14.51
C LYS A 43 8.07 3.57 -14.03
N LEU A 44 8.46 3.16 -12.83
CA LEU A 44 9.80 3.42 -12.31
C LEU A 44 10.84 2.41 -12.81
N ASP A 45 10.39 1.24 -13.28
CA ASP A 45 11.26 0.10 -13.63
C ASP A 45 12.28 -0.22 -12.53
N LYS A 46 11.83 -0.17 -11.27
CA LYS A 46 12.63 -0.42 -10.08
C LYS A 46 11.91 -1.37 -9.14
N PRO A 47 12.65 -2.23 -8.41
CA PRO A 47 12.05 -3.03 -7.35
C PRO A 47 11.31 -2.17 -6.32
N VAL A 48 10.11 -2.60 -5.96
CA VAL A 48 9.27 -2.00 -4.92
C VAL A 48 9.10 -3.02 -3.80
N TYR A 49 9.36 -2.61 -2.55
CA TYR A 49 9.35 -3.49 -1.39
C TYR A 49 8.21 -3.13 -0.45
N VAL A 50 7.36 -4.11 -0.14
CA VAL A 50 6.30 -4.01 0.85
C VAL A 50 6.69 -4.83 2.09
N ASN A 51 6.24 -6.06 2.24
CA ASN A 51 6.67 -6.98 3.30
C ASN A 51 7.85 -7.86 2.83
N ASN A 52 8.66 -8.32 3.79
CA ASN A 52 9.77 -9.26 3.53
C ASN A 52 9.86 -10.41 4.55
N TRP A 53 8.84 -10.57 5.41
CA TRP A 53 8.83 -11.56 6.49
C TRP A 53 9.03 -13.00 5.99
N TYR A 54 8.47 -13.35 4.84
CA TYR A 54 8.57 -14.69 4.29
C TYR A 54 10.01 -15.08 3.92
N TRP A 55 10.83 -14.10 3.59
CA TRP A 55 12.24 -14.26 3.18
C TRP A 55 13.22 -13.91 4.32
N GLY A 56 12.76 -13.97 5.57
CA GLY A 56 13.61 -13.77 6.75
C GLY A 56 13.77 -12.33 7.24
N GLY A 57 13.03 -11.38 6.65
CA GLY A 57 13.01 -9.99 7.12
C GLY A 57 12.01 -9.75 8.25
N ASN A 58 11.93 -8.52 8.74
CA ASN A 58 11.08 -8.11 9.86
C ASN A 58 9.86 -7.27 9.46
N LYS A 59 9.61 -7.08 8.17
CA LYS A 59 8.47 -6.31 7.67
C LYS A 59 7.29 -7.24 7.37
N SER A 60 6.21 -7.12 8.14
CA SER A 60 5.02 -7.98 8.04
C SER A 60 3.69 -7.22 8.08
N GLN A 61 3.70 -5.90 8.30
CA GLN A 61 2.50 -5.09 8.53
C GLN A 61 2.37 -3.91 7.55
N ARG A 62 3.06 -3.97 6.42
CA ARG A 62 3.09 -2.89 5.42
C ARG A 62 1.99 -2.99 4.37
N GLY A 63 1.40 -4.17 4.18
CA GLY A 63 0.23 -4.40 3.34
C GLY A 63 -1.04 -4.51 4.17
N PHE A 64 -1.86 -5.52 3.87
CA PHE A 64 -3.07 -5.82 4.65
C PHE A 64 -2.72 -6.20 6.09
N ARG A 65 -3.42 -5.61 7.05
CA ARG A 65 -3.30 -5.90 8.49
C ARG A 65 -4.56 -6.57 9.01
N CYS A 66 -4.41 -7.76 9.58
CA CYS A 66 -5.49 -8.43 10.30
C CYS A 66 -5.56 -7.95 11.76
N ASN A 67 -6.58 -8.41 12.48
CA ASN A 67 -6.76 -8.07 13.91
C ASN A 67 -5.66 -8.62 14.83
N LEU A 68 -4.87 -9.60 14.38
CA LEU A 68 -3.75 -10.17 15.16
C LEU A 68 -2.43 -9.42 14.94
N CYS A 69 -2.34 -8.57 13.91
CA CYS A 69 -1.14 -7.76 13.69
C CYS A 69 -0.86 -6.86 14.91
N PRO A 70 0.40 -6.80 15.39
CA PRO A 70 0.74 -6.04 16.61
C PRO A 70 0.26 -4.58 16.57
N LEU A 71 0.36 -3.89 15.45
CA LEU A 71 -0.09 -2.50 15.31
C LEU A 71 -1.62 -2.35 15.44
N VAL A 72 -2.40 -3.37 15.13
CA VAL A 72 -3.86 -3.38 15.29
C VAL A 72 -4.22 -3.87 16.70
N LYS A 73 -3.65 -4.98 17.13
CA LYS A 73 -3.91 -5.62 18.42
C LYS A 73 -3.61 -4.72 19.61
N SER A 74 -2.67 -3.80 19.50
CA SER A 74 -2.30 -2.84 20.54
C SER A 74 -3.33 -1.73 20.76
N LYS A 75 -4.30 -1.55 19.86
CA LYS A 75 -5.31 -0.50 19.97
C LYS A 75 -6.36 -0.84 21.01
N LYS A 76 -6.64 0.11 21.89
CA LYS A 76 -7.62 -0.04 23.00
C LYS A 76 -8.97 0.62 22.73
N THR A 77 -9.06 1.38 21.64
CA THR A 77 -10.28 2.06 21.19
C THR A 77 -10.61 1.64 19.77
N LEU A 78 -11.76 2.08 19.26
CA LEU A 78 -12.13 1.82 17.86
C LEU A 78 -11.00 2.27 16.92
N TYR A 79 -10.53 1.33 16.12
CA TYR A 79 -9.47 1.56 15.16
C TYR A 79 -9.78 0.85 13.84
N VAL A 80 -9.90 1.63 12.79
CA VAL A 80 -10.05 1.12 11.41
C VAL A 80 -9.09 1.89 10.53
N SER A 81 -8.10 1.21 9.98
CA SER A 81 -7.12 1.80 9.07
C SER A 81 -7.34 1.35 7.63
N ALA A 82 -6.76 2.09 6.70
CA ALA A 82 -6.74 1.70 5.30
C ALA A 82 -6.08 0.34 5.07
N HIS A 83 -5.07 -0.01 5.86
CA HIS A 83 -4.44 -1.34 5.84
C HIS A 83 -5.42 -2.47 6.19
N MET A 84 -6.30 -2.27 7.16
CA MET A 84 -7.30 -3.27 7.56
C MET A 84 -8.40 -3.46 6.51
N LEU A 85 -8.60 -2.48 5.65
CA LEU A 85 -9.56 -2.54 4.56
C LEU A 85 -8.92 -2.92 3.21
N GLY A 86 -7.62 -3.24 3.22
CA GLY A 86 -6.87 -3.58 2.02
C GLY A 86 -6.67 -2.41 1.05
N LYS A 87 -6.90 -1.17 1.49
CA LYS A 87 -6.82 0.06 0.69
C LYS A 87 -5.59 0.92 0.97
N GLY A 88 -4.69 0.48 1.84
CA GLY A 88 -3.45 1.18 2.18
C GLY A 88 -2.24 0.28 2.07
N VAL A 89 -1.11 0.87 1.72
CA VAL A 89 0.18 0.18 1.60
C VAL A 89 1.34 1.09 1.99
N ASP A 90 2.29 0.51 2.73
CA ASP A 90 3.60 1.09 3.02
C ASP A 90 4.65 0.42 2.16
N PHE A 91 5.52 1.18 1.51
CA PHE A 91 6.51 0.62 0.61
C PHE A 91 7.77 1.48 0.49
N ASN A 92 8.81 0.90 -0.07
CA ASN A 92 10.03 1.56 -0.50
C ASN A 92 10.33 1.20 -1.95
N VAL A 93 11.03 2.08 -2.65
CA VAL A 93 11.53 1.85 -4.01
C VAL A 93 13.05 1.80 -3.97
N LYS A 94 13.63 0.77 -4.57
CA LYS A 94 15.10 0.61 -4.61
C LYS A 94 15.76 1.80 -5.30
N GLY A 95 16.76 2.39 -4.64
CA GLY A 95 17.54 3.50 -5.20
C GLY A 95 16.84 4.86 -5.17
N MET A 96 15.71 4.98 -4.48
CA MET A 96 15.00 6.24 -4.27
C MET A 96 14.74 6.47 -2.78
N THR A 97 14.88 7.70 -2.33
CA THR A 97 14.42 8.10 -0.99
C THR A 97 12.89 8.14 -0.95
N PRO A 98 12.27 8.03 0.23
CA PRO A 98 10.82 8.19 0.35
C PRO A 98 10.31 9.52 -0.19
N ASP A 99 11.06 10.62 -0.01
CA ASP A 99 10.66 11.93 -0.52
C ASP A 99 10.73 12.02 -2.05
N GLU A 100 11.74 11.43 -2.67
CA GLU A 100 11.80 11.32 -4.14
C GLU A 100 10.62 10.52 -4.70
N VAL A 101 10.20 9.47 -4.01
CA VAL A 101 9.02 8.69 -4.39
C VAL A 101 7.74 9.50 -4.22
N ARG A 102 7.58 10.26 -3.11
CA ARG A 102 6.43 11.15 -2.90
C ARG A 102 6.33 12.20 -4.00
N GLU A 103 7.43 12.87 -4.32
CA GLU A 103 7.48 13.84 -5.44
C GLU A 103 7.07 13.20 -6.76
N TRP A 104 7.58 12.00 -7.03
CA TRP A 104 7.22 11.30 -8.25
C TRP A 104 5.73 10.97 -8.31
N ILE A 105 5.14 10.53 -7.18
CA ILE A 105 3.69 10.28 -7.09
C ILE A 105 2.90 11.56 -7.35
N HIS A 106 3.27 12.69 -6.72
CA HIS A 106 2.61 13.97 -6.94
C HIS A 106 2.57 14.36 -8.42
N LYS A 107 3.68 14.14 -9.13
CA LYS A 107 3.79 14.48 -10.56
C LYS A 107 3.01 13.52 -11.48
N ASN A 108 2.82 12.28 -11.08
CA ASN A 108 2.38 11.21 -11.99
C ASN A 108 1.04 10.56 -11.64
N ILE A 109 0.48 10.76 -10.44
CA ILE A 109 -0.72 10.05 -9.97
C ILE A 109 -1.94 10.28 -10.88
N ASN A 110 -2.04 11.42 -11.53
CA ASN A 110 -3.12 11.68 -12.49
C ASN A 110 -3.06 10.69 -13.67
N ASN A 111 -1.87 10.29 -14.08
CA ASN A 111 -1.67 9.28 -15.13
C ASN A 111 -2.21 7.91 -14.67
N PHE A 112 -1.98 7.53 -13.40
CA PHE A 112 -2.58 6.32 -12.84
C PHE A 112 -4.10 6.30 -13.00
N PHE A 113 -4.77 7.37 -12.59
CA PHE A 113 -6.23 7.47 -12.69
C PHE A 113 -6.74 7.61 -14.14
N THR A 114 -5.93 8.13 -15.06
CA THR A 114 -6.27 8.16 -16.48
C THR A 114 -6.33 6.75 -17.06
N PHE A 115 -5.42 5.87 -16.66
CA PHE A 115 -5.43 4.45 -17.06
C PHE A 115 -6.43 3.60 -16.29
N HIS A 116 -6.90 4.07 -15.13
CA HIS A 116 -7.84 3.37 -14.27
C HIS A 116 -9.05 4.26 -13.93
N PRO A 117 -9.84 4.66 -14.95
CA PRO A 117 -10.91 5.67 -14.78
C PRO A 117 -12.10 5.20 -13.94
N TRP A 118 -12.15 3.91 -13.62
CA TRP A 118 -13.18 3.32 -12.75
C TRP A 118 -12.95 3.55 -11.26
N TYR A 119 -11.74 4.01 -10.85
CA TYR A 119 -11.47 4.39 -9.46
C TYR A 119 -11.82 5.85 -9.21
N ILE A 120 -12.26 6.15 -7.99
CA ILE A 120 -12.43 7.54 -7.54
C ILE A 120 -11.04 8.19 -7.49
N LYS A 121 -10.91 9.35 -8.13
CA LYS A 121 -9.66 10.12 -8.25
C LYS A 121 -9.24 10.78 -6.93
N LYS A 122 -9.11 9.98 -5.88
CA LYS A 122 -8.68 10.44 -4.56
C LYS A 122 -7.73 9.44 -3.93
N CYS A 123 -6.68 9.95 -3.31
CA CYS A 123 -5.78 9.18 -2.46
C CYS A 123 -5.18 10.06 -1.36
N ARG A 124 -4.67 9.42 -0.32
CA ARG A 124 -3.98 10.12 0.76
C ARG A 124 -2.54 9.64 0.82
N LEU A 125 -1.63 10.58 1.07
CA LEU A 125 -0.19 10.34 1.13
C LEU A 125 0.33 10.82 2.49
N GLU A 126 0.96 9.95 3.25
CA GLU A 126 1.51 10.32 4.55
C GLU A 126 2.81 11.14 4.36
N SER A 127 2.91 12.26 5.08
CA SER A 127 4.05 13.16 4.99
C SER A 127 5.34 12.53 5.54
N SER A 128 6.50 13.08 5.16
CA SER A 128 7.80 12.64 5.66
C SER A 128 7.95 12.79 7.18
N ARG A 129 7.18 13.68 7.79
CA ARG A 129 7.16 13.84 9.25
C ARG A 129 6.61 12.60 9.96
N LEU A 130 5.63 11.92 9.39
CA LEU A 130 4.98 10.75 9.96
C LEU A 130 5.58 9.43 9.43
N ALA A 131 6.03 9.43 8.18
CA ALA A 131 6.62 8.27 7.52
C ALA A 131 8.01 8.61 6.93
N PRO A 132 9.03 8.85 7.78
CA PRO A 132 10.33 9.35 7.31
C PRO A 132 11.13 8.31 6.50
N THR A 133 10.92 7.03 6.72
CA THR A 133 11.72 5.95 6.11
C THR A 133 10.96 5.04 5.16
N TRP A 134 9.69 5.32 4.93
CA TRP A 134 8.83 4.62 3.96
C TRP A 134 7.83 5.57 3.32
N VAL A 135 7.16 5.12 2.28
CA VAL A 135 6.01 5.82 1.69
C VAL A 135 4.74 5.10 2.09
N HIS A 136 3.79 5.82 2.69
CA HIS A 136 2.43 5.35 2.88
C HIS A 136 1.51 6.03 1.89
N ILE A 137 0.73 5.24 1.16
CA ILE A 137 -0.38 5.71 0.35
C ILE A 137 -1.63 4.90 0.66
N ASP A 138 -2.78 5.56 0.69
CA ASP A 138 -4.06 4.90 0.73
C ASP A 138 -5.09 5.56 -0.22
N PHE A 139 -6.10 4.79 -0.58
CA PHE A 139 -7.15 5.19 -1.51
C PHE A 139 -8.48 5.41 -0.78
N PHE A 140 -8.42 6.07 0.36
CA PHE A 140 -9.59 6.64 0.99
C PHE A 140 -10.00 7.94 0.30
N GLU A 141 -11.31 8.14 0.19
CA GLU A 141 -11.87 9.40 -0.27
C GLU A 141 -11.58 10.51 0.76
N HIS A 142 -11.45 11.72 0.28
CA HIS A 142 -11.30 12.92 1.10
C HIS A 142 -11.98 14.11 0.41
N ASP A 143 -12.37 15.08 1.20
CA ASP A 143 -13.05 16.30 0.77
C ASP A 143 -12.10 17.47 0.42
N LYS A 144 -10.77 17.24 0.52
CA LYS A 144 -9.77 18.23 0.16
C LYS A 144 -9.71 18.43 -1.36
N GLU A 145 -9.31 19.63 -1.78
CA GLU A 145 -9.04 19.89 -3.19
C GLU A 145 -7.91 19.00 -3.73
N GLY A 146 -7.99 18.73 -5.05
CA GLY A 146 -7.00 17.91 -5.74
C GLY A 146 -7.19 16.41 -5.53
N ILE A 147 -6.26 15.66 -6.09
CA ILE A 147 -6.26 14.18 -6.06
C ILE A 147 -5.64 13.66 -4.77
N ILE A 148 -4.54 14.26 -4.34
CA ILE A 148 -3.78 13.85 -3.16
C ILE A 148 -4.12 14.73 -1.97
N TYR A 149 -4.45 14.10 -0.84
CA TYR A 149 -4.40 14.74 0.47
C TYR A 149 -3.15 14.23 1.21
N GLU A 150 -2.20 15.14 1.43
CA GLU A 150 -1.00 14.85 2.22
C GLU A 150 -1.24 15.22 3.69
N PHE A 151 -0.92 14.33 4.61
CA PHE A 151 -1.17 14.49 6.05
C PHE A 151 0.03 14.09 6.92
#